data_49ca6117e6e012f45472cb88ca2ab3f3
#
_entry.id   49ca6117e6e012f45472cb88ca2ab3f3
#
_cell.length_a   1.000
_cell.length_b   1.000
_cell.length_c   1.000
_cell.angle_alpha   90.00
_cell.angle_beta   90.00
_cell.angle_gamma   90.00
#
_symmetry.space_group_name_H-M   'P 1'
#
loop_
_entity.id
_entity.type
_entity.pdbx_description
1 polymer ?
#
loop_
_entity_poly.entity_id
_entity_poly.type
_entity_poly.pdbx_seq_one_letter_code
_entity_poly.pdbx_strand_id
1 'polypeptide(L)'
;MTHRRPLVLVLAATLGGLAGCGGEPAPPLAAITLDASRVAVAGLSSGAYMAAQVHVALNTRVHGAALVAGGPYGCAQGQLETALGPCMTAQPALPDTATLVASAEQRAAQGTIDPLSTFDGDRVFVLHGTRDALVSPSLAPVTADVVRTLAGDSASVTVDDQRAFGHGWPTLDAGAPCEQPASPWLLDCGIDAAGETMAALFGVEASTHEAAAAASDGTLARFDQRELAPDGAAGLADTGFVYTPTACAGAACGVLVVFHGCQQNEETVGEAFVREAGFNRWADVHRVVVVYPQTQSSYMPLNPKACWDWWGYGGADYDLKTGGQIRFVAAMLDRLAGTR
;
A
#
# COMPACT_ATOMS: atom_id res chain seq x y z
N MET A 1 -38.99 11.42 -81.31
CA MET A 1 -37.62 10.97 -80.96
C MET A 1 -37.25 11.58 -79.60
N THR A 2 -37.50 10.87 -78.55
CA THR A 2 -37.34 11.34 -77.19
C THR A 2 -36.11 10.65 -76.55
N HIS A 3 -34.99 11.39 -76.37
CA HIS A 3 -33.81 10.89 -75.72
C HIS A 3 -33.99 10.88 -74.19
N ARG A 4 -33.99 9.70 -73.55
CA ARG A 4 -33.92 9.53 -72.15
C ARG A 4 -32.42 9.47 -71.75
N ARG A 5 -31.97 10.36 -70.88
CA ARG A 5 -30.61 10.31 -70.22
C ARG A 5 -30.65 9.39 -68.99
N PRO A 6 -29.68 8.54 -68.78
CA PRO A 6 -29.61 7.75 -67.54
C PRO A 6 -29.12 8.58 -66.35
N LEU A 7 -29.81 8.44 -65.23
CA LEU A 7 -29.43 9.02 -63.93
C LEU A 7 -28.36 8.10 -63.28
N VAL A 8 -27.16 8.60 -63.11
CA VAL A 8 -26.08 7.90 -62.40
C VAL A 8 -26.23 8.23 -60.92
N LEU A 9 -26.59 7.24 -60.12
CA LEU A 9 -26.65 7.32 -58.64
C LEU A 9 -25.25 7.10 -58.12
N VAL A 10 -24.59 8.12 -57.55
CA VAL A 10 -23.33 8.00 -56.84
C VAL A 10 -23.61 7.66 -55.39
N LEU A 11 -23.34 6.42 -55.01
CA LEU A 11 -23.41 5.97 -53.62
C LEU A 11 -22.16 6.47 -52.89
N ALA A 12 -22.30 7.49 -52.04
CA ALA A 12 -21.23 7.90 -51.13
C ALA A 12 -21.18 6.93 -49.92
N ALA A 13 -20.19 6.06 -49.88
CA ALA A 13 -19.90 5.22 -48.70
C ALA A 13 -19.24 6.09 -47.64
N THR A 14 -19.97 6.43 -46.59
CA THR A 14 -19.39 7.01 -45.38
C THR A 14 -18.70 5.91 -44.59
N LEU A 15 -17.38 5.90 -44.59
CA LEU A 15 -16.60 5.14 -43.61
C LEU A 15 -16.84 5.78 -42.23
N GLY A 16 -17.72 5.18 -41.45
CA GLY A 16 -17.83 5.45 -40.02
C GLY A 16 -16.57 4.95 -39.33
N GLY A 17 -15.71 5.85 -38.90
CA GLY A 17 -14.57 5.52 -38.03
C GLY A 17 -15.10 4.94 -36.73
N LEU A 18 -14.75 3.69 -36.45
CA LEU A 18 -14.85 3.10 -35.12
C LEU A 18 -13.91 3.90 -34.20
N ALA A 19 -14.44 4.89 -33.48
CA ALA A 19 -13.76 5.47 -32.34
C ALA A 19 -13.63 4.34 -31.31
N GLY A 20 -12.45 3.74 -31.21
CA GLY A 20 -12.11 2.80 -30.15
C GLY A 20 -12.21 3.53 -28.81
N CYS A 21 -13.00 3.00 -27.89
CA CYS A 21 -13.01 3.42 -26.48
C CYS A 21 -11.71 2.97 -25.79
N GLY A 22 -10.57 3.47 -26.24
CA GLY A 22 -9.32 3.43 -25.50
C GLY A 22 -9.23 4.73 -24.71
N GLY A 23 -9.47 4.69 -23.41
CA GLY A 23 -9.16 5.83 -22.54
C GLY A 23 -7.70 6.23 -22.71
N GLU A 24 -7.42 7.53 -22.59
CA GLU A 24 -6.05 8.04 -22.63
C GLU A 24 -5.24 7.37 -21.50
N PRO A 25 -3.99 6.89 -21.74
CA PRO A 25 -3.19 6.25 -20.71
C PRO A 25 -2.98 7.22 -19.53
N ALA A 26 -2.93 6.69 -18.31
CA ALA A 26 -2.65 7.50 -17.14
C ALA A 26 -1.28 8.20 -17.27
N PRO A 27 -1.14 9.43 -16.77
CA PRO A 27 0.14 10.13 -16.85
C PRO A 27 1.19 9.46 -15.94
N PRO A 28 2.49 9.71 -16.18
CA PRO A 28 3.56 9.33 -15.26
C PRO A 28 3.34 9.91 -13.85
N LEU A 29 3.83 9.21 -12.82
CA LEU A 29 3.88 9.76 -11.47
C LEU A 29 4.74 11.03 -11.46
N ALA A 30 4.18 12.15 -11.02
CA ALA A 30 4.88 13.43 -11.02
C ALA A 30 5.90 13.51 -9.87
N ALA A 31 7.05 14.14 -10.15
CA ALA A 31 8.01 14.49 -9.10
C ALA A 31 7.46 15.60 -8.19
N ILE A 32 7.90 15.59 -6.94
CA ILE A 32 7.57 16.60 -5.93
C ILE A 32 8.85 17.16 -5.30
N THR A 33 8.74 18.20 -4.50
CA THR A 33 9.80 18.57 -3.56
C THR A 33 9.71 17.65 -2.36
N LEU A 34 10.46 16.54 -2.38
CA LEU A 34 10.38 15.51 -1.35
C LEU A 34 11.17 15.91 -0.10
N ASP A 35 10.52 15.83 1.06
CA ASP A 35 11.20 15.75 2.35
C ASP A 35 11.57 14.28 2.62
N ALA A 36 12.82 13.92 2.33
CA ALA A 36 13.30 12.55 2.41
C ALA A 36 13.30 11.98 3.86
N SER A 37 13.26 12.85 4.88
CA SER A 37 13.15 12.42 6.29
C SER A 37 11.72 12.05 6.71
N ARG A 38 10.75 12.27 5.83
CA ARG A 38 9.32 12.06 6.08
C ARG A 38 8.69 11.13 5.05
N VAL A 39 9.33 9.99 4.83
CA VAL A 39 8.82 8.90 3.96
C VAL A 39 8.41 7.74 4.84
N ALA A 40 7.16 7.29 4.70
CA ALA A 40 6.61 6.17 5.46
C ALA A 40 5.72 5.29 4.59
N VAL A 41 5.37 4.12 5.11
CA VAL A 41 4.50 3.15 4.46
C VAL A 41 3.36 2.74 5.39
N ALA A 42 2.23 2.36 4.83
CA ALA A 42 1.11 1.80 5.58
C ALA A 42 0.41 0.71 4.77
N GLY A 43 -0.28 -0.20 5.42
CA GLY A 43 -1.07 -1.17 4.70
C GLY A 43 -1.97 -2.04 5.55
N LEU A 44 -2.92 -2.69 4.87
CA LEU A 44 -3.86 -3.64 5.45
C LEU A 44 -3.53 -5.06 5.01
N SER A 45 -3.53 -6.05 5.91
CA SER A 45 -3.46 -7.47 5.55
C SER A 45 -2.21 -7.78 4.71
N SER A 46 -2.32 -8.28 3.47
CA SER A 46 -1.17 -8.44 2.56
C SER A 46 -0.41 -7.13 2.34
N GLY A 47 -1.13 -5.99 2.35
CA GLY A 47 -0.51 -4.66 2.30
C GLY A 47 0.28 -4.31 3.56
N ALA A 48 -0.13 -4.79 4.74
CA ALA A 48 0.65 -4.62 5.97
C ALA A 48 1.95 -5.45 5.94
N TYR A 49 1.89 -6.68 5.40
CA TYR A 49 3.11 -7.46 5.15
C TYR A 49 4.03 -6.75 4.15
N MET A 50 3.47 -6.21 3.06
CA MET A 50 4.25 -5.43 2.09
C MET A 50 4.87 -4.19 2.73
N ALA A 51 4.11 -3.47 3.56
CA ALA A 51 4.63 -2.32 4.31
C ALA A 51 5.80 -2.71 5.24
N ALA A 52 5.67 -3.84 5.95
CA ALA A 52 6.76 -4.37 6.77
C ALA A 52 8.00 -4.74 5.93
N GLN A 53 7.80 -5.36 4.77
CA GLN A 53 8.87 -5.73 3.84
C GLN A 53 9.59 -4.50 3.29
N VAL A 54 8.84 -3.49 2.84
CA VAL A 54 9.42 -2.23 2.34
C VAL A 54 10.17 -1.50 3.44
N HIS A 55 9.60 -1.37 4.64
CA HIS A 55 10.21 -0.69 5.76
C HIS A 55 11.55 -1.34 6.15
N VAL A 56 11.60 -2.67 6.24
CA VAL A 56 12.84 -3.38 6.60
C VAL A 56 13.85 -3.38 5.44
N ALA A 57 13.41 -3.63 4.21
CA ALA A 57 14.31 -3.73 3.08
C ALA A 57 14.92 -2.37 2.65
N LEU A 58 14.18 -1.26 2.84
CA LEU A 58 14.54 0.08 2.39
C LEU A 58 14.60 1.09 3.56
N ASN A 59 15.05 0.66 4.75
CA ASN A 59 15.01 1.48 5.97
C ASN A 59 15.96 2.70 5.95
N THR A 60 16.85 2.83 4.96
CA THR A 60 17.60 4.08 4.71
C THR A 60 16.74 5.16 4.04
N ARG A 61 15.56 4.81 3.56
CA ARG A 61 14.66 5.69 2.79
C ARG A 61 13.26 5.79 3.39
N VAL A 62 12.85 4.79 4.17
CA VAL A 62 11.50 4.66 4.75
C VAL A 62 11.65 4.66 6.27
N HIS A 63 11.14 5.71 6.91
CA HIS A 63 11.36 6.03 8.32
C HIS A 63 10.16 5.73 9.22
N GLY A 64 9.21 4.94 8.72
CA GLY A 64 8.09 4.48 9.52
C GLY A 64 7.14 3.56 8.76
N ALA A 65 6.41 2.75 9.54
CA ALA A 65 5.42 1.81 9.00
C ALA A 65 4.17 1.73 9.87
N ALA A 66 2.98 1.68 9.24
CA ALA A 66 1.74 1.32 9.91
C ALA A 66 1.22 -0.01 9.36
N LEU A 67 1.07 -0.97 10.26
CA LEU A 67 0.80 -2.37 9.95
C LEU A 67 -0.56 -2.77 10.52
N VAL A 68 -1.59 -2.76 9.66
CA VAL A 68 -2.97 -3.04 10.09
C VAL A 68 -3.36 -4.47 9.71
N ALA A 69 -3.75 -5.28 10.69
CA ALA A 69 -4.19 -6.66 10.52
C ALA A 69 -3.20 -7.50 9.68
N GLY A 70 -1.90 -7.35 9.94
CA GLY A 70 -0.81 -8.06 9.28
C GLY A 70 0.08 -8.83 10.25
N GLY A 71 1.30 -9.14 9.83
CA GLY A 71 2.28 -9.87 10.64
C GLY A 71 3.72 -9.40 10.39
N PRO A 72 4.71 -10.07 11.00
CA PRO A 72 6.09 -9.63 11.02
C PRO A 72 6.80 -9.82 9.67
N TYR A 73 7.84 -9.02 9.44
CA TYR A 73 8.77 -9.14 8.32
C TYR A 73 9.33 -10.56 8.18
N GLY A 74 9.40 -11.05 6.94
CA GLY A 74 10.01 -12.33 6.61
C GLY A 74 9.25 -13.56 7.11
N CYS A 75 8.05 -13.40 7.66
CA CYS A 75 7.29 -14.48 8.29
C CYS A 75 7.08 -15.69 7.38
N ALA A 76 6.66 -15.49 6.15
CA ALA A 76 6.29 -16.57 5.24
C ALA A 76 7.49 -17.38 4.71
N GLN A 77 8.70 -16.83 4.75
CA GLN A 77 9.94 -17.48 4.30
C GLN A 77 9.85 -18.06 2.87
N GLY A 78 9.07 -17.40 2.00
CA GLY A 78 8.86 -17.84 0.62
C GLY A 78 7.96 -19.08 0.48
N GLN A 79 7.17 -19.42 1.50
CA GLN A 79 6.36 -20.63 1.51
C GLN A 79 4.89 -20.31 1.79
N LEU A 80 4.01 -20.67 0.86
CA LEU A 80 2.57 -20.45 0.98
C LEU A 80 1.97 -21.14 2.23
N GLU A 81 2.43 -22.34 2.56
CA GLU A 81 1.95 -23.07 3.74
C GLU A 81 2.28 -22.31 5.04
N THR A 82 3.52 -21.80 5.16
CA THR A 82 3.93 -20.97 6.29
C THR A 82 3.15 -19.66 6.34
N ALA A 83 2.90 -19.06 5.18
CA ALA A 83 2.09 -17.86 5.08
C ALA A 83 0.68 -18.08 5.62
N LEU A 84 -0.02 -19.09 5.12
CA LEU A 84 -1.42 -19.36 5.49
C LEU A 84 -1.56 -19.96 6.91
N GLY A 85 -0.57 -20.66 7.41
CA GLY A 85 -0.54 -21.24 8.74
C GLY A 85 0.01 -20.26 9.80
N PRO A 86 1.27 -20.37 10.20
CA PRO A 86 1.86 -19.54 11.25
C PRO A 86 1.65 -18.04 11.08
N CYS A 87 1.80 -17.54 9.85
CA CYS A 87 1.80 -16.10 9.56
C CYS A 87 0.40 -15.50 9.31
N MET A 88 -0.63 -16.29 9.19
CA MET A 88 -2.01 -15.80 9.03
C MET A 88 -2.89 -16.26 10.20
N THR A 89 -2.94 -17.58 10.46
CA THR A 89 -3.83 -18.14 11.46
C THR A 89 -3.14 -18.44 12.80
N ALA A 90 -1.82 -18.19 12.91
CA ALA A 90 -1.00 -18.55 14.06
C ALA A 90 -1.02 -20.07 14.39
N GLN A 91 -1.21 -20.91 13.37
CA GLN A 91 -1.28 -22.36 13.51
C GLN A 91 -0.16 -23.06 12.70
N PRO A 92 0.40 -24.16 13.19
CA PRO A 92 0.15 -24.78 14.49
C PRO A 92 0.79 -24.02 15.67
N ALA A 93 1.58 -23.00 15.42
CA ALA A 93 2.22 -22.13 16.42
C ALA A 93 2.43 -20.73 15.86
N LEU A 94 2.66 -19.76 16.73
CA LEU A 94 3.10 -18.41 16.36
C LEU A 94 4.49 -18.48 15.71
N PRO A 95 4.79 -17.51 14.80
CA PRO A 95 6.14 -17.36 14.28
C PRO A 95 7.13 -17.09 15.42
N ASP A 96 8.31 -17.72 15.36
CA ASP A 96 9.36 -17.51 16.36
C ASP A 96 10.11 -16.21 16.09
N THR A 97 9.96 -15.23 16.99
CA THR A 97 10.59 -13.91 16.89
C THR A 97 12.10 -14.01 16.73
N ALA A 98 12.78 -14.90 17.47
CA ALA A 98 14.24 -15.02 17.40
C ALA A 98 14.70 -15.51 16.02
N THR A 99 13.99 -16.44 15.42
CA THR A 99 14.26 -16.93 14.06
C THR A 99 14.09 -15.83 13.01
N LEU A 100 13.03 -15.03 13.11
CA LEU A 100 12.77 -13.93 12.16
C LEU A 100 13.82 -12.83 12.29
N VAL A 101 14.19 -12.46 13.51
CA VAL A 101 15.26 -11.48 13.80
C VAL A 101 16.59 -11.97 13.25
N ALA A 102 17.00 -13.20 13.56
CA ALA A 102 18.26 -13.75 13.05
C ALA A 102 18.31 -13.80 11.51
N SER A 103 17.17 -14.08 10.85
CA SER A 103 17.07 -14.02 9.41
C SER A 103 17.28 -12.60 8.87
N ALA A 104 16.66 -11.58 9.49
CA ALA A 104 16.82 -10.19 9.09
C ALA A 104 18.26 -9.70 9.32
N GLU A 105 18.89 -10.04 10.44
CA GLU A 105 20.30 -9.73 10.73
C GLU A 105 21.24 -10.35 9.68
N GLN A 106 21.01 -11.61 9.32
CA GLN A 106 21.77 -12.27 8.26
C GLN A 106 21.62 -11.55 6.92
N ARG A 107 20.39 -11.16 6.53
CA ARG A 107 20.10 -10.43 5.29
C ARG A 107 20.78 -9.06 5.28
N ALA A 108 20.76 -8.34 6.40
CA ALA A 108 21.47 -7.07 6.54
C ALA A 108 23.00 -7.25 6.40
N ALA A 109 23.58 -8.27 7.06
CA ALA A 109 25.00 -8.59 6.93
C ALA A 109 25.41 -8.97 5.49
N GLN A 110 24.49 -9.56 4.71
CA GLN A 110 24.67 -9.86 3.29
C GLN A 110 24.43 -8.65 2.36
N GLY A 111 23.91 -7.53 2.88
CA GLY A 111 23.56 -6.35 2.12
C GLY A 111 22.30 -6.53 1.24
N THR A 112 21.51 -7.59 1.46
CA THR A 112 20.27 -7.85 0.71
C THR A 112 19.07 -7.04 1.19
N ILE A 113 19.14 -6.49 2.38
CA ILE A 113 18.33 -5.41 2.94
C ILE A 113 19.25 -4.27 3.40
N ASP A 114 18.68 -3.14 3.79
CA ASP A 114 19.47 -2.03 4.33
C ASP A 114 20.03 -2.35 5.75
N PRO A 115 21.07 -1.62 6.21
CA PRO A 115 21.63 -1.84 7.54
C PRO A 115 20.60 -1.57 8.64
N LEU A 116 20.47 -2.47 9.62
CA LEU A 116 19.47 -2.33 10.70
C LEU A 116 19.75 -1.12 11.62
N SER A 117 20.97 -0.58 11.60
CA SER A 117 21.33 0.65 12.35
C SER A 117 20.60 1.90 11.85
N THR A 118 19.93 1.84 10.69
CA THR A 118 19.19 2.98 10.12
C THR A 118 17.74 3.08 10.60
N PHE A 119 17.29 2.17 11.48
CA PHE A 119 16.00 2.30 12.16
C PHE A 119 15.95 3.41 13.22
N ASP A 120 17.05 4.14 13.42
CA ASP A 120 17.12 5.20 14.42
C ASP A 120 16.10 6.32 14.17
N GLY A 121 15.21 6.54 15.15
CA GLY A 121 14.14 7.52 15.06
C GLY A 121 12.88 7.05 14.33
N ASP A 122 12.87 5.84 13.80
CA ASP A 122 11.71 5.30 13.06
C ASP A 122 10.48 5.15 13.96
N ARG A 123 9.32 5.25 13.33
CA ARG A 123 8.02 5.12 13.99
C ARG A 123 7.22 3.99 13.39
N VAL A 124 6.78 3.06 14.24
CA VAL A 124 5.96 1.92 13.80
C VAL A 124 4.66 1.89 14.59
N PHE A 125 3.57 1.76 13.87
CA PHE A 125 2.23 1.63 14.43
C PHE A 125 1.64 0.28 14.01
N VAL A 126 1.31 -0.57 14.97
CA VAL A 126 0.66 -1.86 14.76
C VAL A 126 -0.78 -1.76 15.27
N LEU A 127 -1.74 -1.98 14.38
CA LEU A 127 -3.17 -1.95 14.71
C LEU A 127 -3.82 -3.28 14.33
N HIS A 128 -4.50 -3.93 15.28
CA HIS A 128 -5.17 -5.21 15.03
C HIS A 128 -6.47 -5.34 15.82
N GLY A 129 -7.54 -5.74 15.15
CA GLY A 129 -8.84 -5.96 15.78
C GLY A 129 -8.94 -7.29 16.50
N THR A 130 -9.48 -7.30 17.71
CA THR A 130 -9.68 -8.53 18.50
C THR A 130 -10.72 -9.50 17.90
N ARG A 131 -11.51 -9.04 16.92
CA ARG A 131 -12.53 -9.82 16.21
C ARG A 131 -12.06 -10.27 14.83
N ASP A 132 -10.78 -10.08 14.50
CA ASP A 132 -10.22 -10.56 13.23
C ASP A 132 -10.20 -12.10 13.21
N ALA A 133 -11.04 -12.67 12.34
CA ALA A 133 -11.16 -14.12 12.16
C ALA A 133 -10.32 -14.63 10.97
N LEU A 134 -9.67 -13.73 10.22
CA LEU A 134 -8.88 -14.09 9.05
C LEU A 134 -7.38 -14.09 9.36
N VAL A 135 -6.88 -12.99 9.91
CA VAL A 135 -5.50 -12.88 10.41
C VAL A 135 -5.54 -12.82 11.93
N SER A 136 -4.83 -13.76 12.57
CA SER A 136 -4.87 -13.90 14.02
C SER A 136 -4.38 -12.65 14.75
N PRO A 137 -5.16 -12.07 15.69
CA PRO A 137 -4.71 -10.92 16.49
C PRO A 137 -3.45 -11.19 17.29
N SER A 138 -3.14 -12.45 17.59
CA SER A 138 -1.91 -12.83 18.30
C SER A 138 -0.61 -12.54 17.50
N LEU A 139 -0.73 -12.19 16.22
CA LEU A 139 0.42 -11.75 15.41
C LEU A 139 0.85 -10.30 15.69
N ALA A 140 -0.04 -9.45 16.23
CA ALA A 140 0.29 -8.05 16.51
C ALA A 140 1.46 -7.90 17.51
N PRO A 141 1.46 -8.55 18.69
CA PRO A 141 2.59 -8.49 19.58
C PRO A 141 3.87 -9.09 18.97
N VAL A 142 3.79 -10.19 18.22
CA VAL A 142 4.96 -10.78 17.53
C VAL A 142 5.54 -9.79 16.52
N THR A 143 4.68 -9.11 15.75
CA THR A 143 5.10 -8.08 14.79
C THR A 143 5.85 -6.94 15.48
N ALA A 144 5.30 -6.44 16.58
CA ALA A 144 5.93 -5.39 17.37
C ALA A 144 7.26 -5.82 17.98
N ASP A 145 7.33 -7.05 18.50
CA ASP A 145 8.54 -7.59 19.13
C ASP A 145 9.68 -7.81 18.11
N VAL A 146 9.36 -8.25 16.89
CA VAL A 146 10.35 -8.31 15.80
C VAL A 146 10.91 -6.94 15.51
N VAL A 147 10.05 -5.91 15.31
CA VAL A 147 10.52 -4.55 15.04
C VAL A 147 11.34 -3.99 16.20
N ARG A 148 10.87 -4.11 17.45
CA ARG A 148 11.61 -3.65 18.64
C ARG A 148 12.99 -4.30 18.75
N THR A 149 13.07 -5.59 18.44
CA THR A 149 14.34 -6.31 18.51
C THR A 149 15.30 -5.86 17.41
N LEU A 150 14.82 -5.65 16.18
CA LEU A 150 15.64 -5.17 15.05
C LEU A 150 16.12 -3.73 15.23
N ALA A 151 15.28 -2.86 15.77
CA ALA A 151 15.56 -1.44 15.93
C ALA A 151 16.21 -1.10 17.28
N GLY A 152 16.14 -1.98 18.27
CA GLY A 152 16.54 -1.68 19.64
C GLY A 152 15.69 -0.56 20.25
N ASP A 153 16.30 0.26 21.13
CA ASP A 153 15.61 1.39 21.78
C ASP A 153 15.48 2.64 20.88
N SER A 154 15.92 2.55 19.63
CA SER A 154 16.01 3.69 18.73
C SER A 154 14.71 4.02 18.00
N ALA A 155 13.82 3.04 17.83
CA ALA A 155 12.51 3.24 17.18
C ALA A 155 11.36 3.32 18.20
N SER A 156 10.33 4.09 17.83
CA SER A 156 9.08 4.16 18.59
C SER A 156 8.06 3.17 18.03
N VAL A 157 7.70 2.14 18.80
CA VAL A 157 6.72 1.11 18.39
C VAL A 157 5.47 1.20 19.26
N THR A 158 4.38 1.65 18.66
CA THR A 158 3.05 1.72 19.28
C THR A 158 2.20 0.54 18.82
N VAL A 159 1.50 -0.10 19.73
CA VAL A 159 0.60 -1.24 19.44
C VAL A 159 -0.80 -0.92 19.96
N ASP A 160 -1.79 -1.13 19.11
CA ASP A 160 -3.20 -1.10 19.47
C ASP A 160 -3.87 -2.40 18.96
N ASP A 161 -4.03 -3.34 19.86
CA ASP A 161 -4.58 -4.68 19.63
C ASP A 161 -5.74 -5.03 20.56
N GLN A 162 -6.36 -3.99 21.16
CA GLN A 162 -7.42 -4.18 22.16
C GLN A 162 -8.83 -3.83 21.65
N ARG A 163 -8.95 -3.19 20.49
CA ARG A 163 -10.24 -2.75 19.96
C ARG A 163 -10.98 -3.88 19.23
N ALA A 164 -12.31 -3.90 19.37
CA ALA A 164 -13.17 -4.93 18.79
C ALA A 164 -13.58 -4.54 17.36
N PHE A 165 -12.80 -4.97 16.37
CA PHE A 165 -13.15 -4.91 14.94
C PHE A 165 -12.67 -6.16 14.21
N GLY A 166 -13.29 -6.43 13.06
CA GLY A 166 -12.98 -7.59 12.22
C GLY A 166 -11.82 -7.32 11.26
N HIS A 167 -11.61 -8.23 10.27
CA HIS A 167 -10.58 -8.08 9.27
C HIS A 167 -10.91 -7.00 8.24
N GLY A 168 -10.29 -5.84 8.32
CA GLY A 168 -10.49 -4.73 7.40
C GLY A 168 -9.82 -3.46 7.90
N TRP A 169 -9.94 -2.39 7.12
CA TRP A 169 -9.44 -1.07 7.46
C TRP A 169 -10.52 -0.31 8.25
N PRO A 170 -10.31 0.01 9.55
CA PRO A 170 -11.30 0.76 10.31
C PRO A 170 -11.42 2.21 9.84
N THR A 171 -12.66 2.68 9.73
CA THR A 171 -13.00 4.05 9.36
C THR A 171 -13.98 4.64 10.39
N LEU A 172 -14.22 5.93 10.27
CA LEU A 172 -15.20 6.62 11.10
C LEU A 172 -16.64 6.22 10.75
N ASP A 173 -16.96 6.18 9.45
CA ASP A 173 -18.33 6.14 8.94
C ASP A 173 -18.48 5.50 7.57
N ALA A 174 -17.48 4.77 7.09
CA ALA A 174 -17.50 4.15 5.76
C ALA A 174 -17.28 2.63 5.83
N GLY A 175 -17.92 1.91 4.94
CA GLY A 175 -17.72 0.48 4.74
C GLY A 175 -18.77 -0.42 5.38
N ALA A 176 -18.37 -1.67 5.65
CA ALA A 176 -19.21 -2.68 6.28
C ALA A 176 -19.30 -2.48 7.80
N PRO A 177 -20.30 -3.08 8.48
CA PRO A 177 -20.36 -3.06 9.95
C PRO A 177 -19.05 -3.57 10.57
N CYS A 178 -18.61 -2.93 11.65
CA CYS A 178 -17.29 -3.07 12.25
C CYS A 178 -16.86 -4.52 12.54
N GLU A 179 -17.77 -5.36 12.99
CA GLU A 179 -17.51 -6.77 13.32
C GLU A 179 -17.91 -7.76 12.22
N GLN A 180 -18.39 -7.25 11.06
CA GLN A 180 -18.85 -8.07 9.93
C GLN A 180 -18.11 -7.68 8.64
N PRO A 181 -16.82 -8.02 8.54
CA PRO A 181 -16.00 -7.64 7.40
C PRO A 181 -16.59 -8.11 6.07
N ALA A 182 -16.68 -7.21 5.11
CA ALA A 182 -17.10 -7.49 3.75
C ALA A 182 -16.41 -6.51 2.79
N SER A 183 -16.44 -6.82 1.48
CA SER A 183 -16.02 -5.86 0.47
C SER A 183 -16.75 -4.52 0.67
N PRO A 184 -16.04 -3.38 0.60
CA PRO A 184 -14.68 -3.17 0.11
C PRO A 184 -13.57 -3.32 1.18
N TRP A 185 -13.79 -4.05 2.26
CA TRP A 185 -12.86 -4.28 3.38
C TRP A 185 -12.51 -2.99 4.14
N LEU A 186 -13.41 -2.00 4.08
CA LEU A 186 -13.49 -0.86 4.97
C LEU A 186 -14.53 -1.18 6.04
N LEU A 187 -14.31 -0.75 7.28
CA LEU A 187 -15.16 -1.08 8.41
C LEU A 187 -15.64 0.20 9.11
N ASP A 188 -16.94 0.42 9.14
CA ASP A 188 -17.57 1.49 9.90
C ASP A 188 -17.50 1.17 11.40
N CYS A 189 -16.44 1.63 12.04
CA CYS A 189 -16.11 1.36 13.44
C CYS A 189 -16.16 2.57 14.34
N GLY A 190 -16.36 3.78 13.79
CA GLY A 190 -16.12 5.01 14.53
C GLY A 190 -14.63 5.18 14.92
N ILE A 191 -13.71 4.54 14.19
CA ILE A 191 -12.26 4.57 14.41
C ILE A 191 -11.60 5.27 13.24
N ASP A 192 -10.83 6.33 13.51
CA ASP A 192 -10.04 7.03 12.48
C ASP A 192 -8.65 6.40 12.33
N ALA A 193 -8.58 5.19 11.78
CA ALA A 193 -7.31 4.49 11.62
C ALA A 193 -6.32 5.27 10.72
N ALA A 194 -6.81 6.02 9.75
CA ALA A 194 -5.95 6.86 8.90
C ALA A 194 -5.36 8.05 9.69
N GLY A 195 -6.17 8.75 10.48
CA GLY A 195 -5.69 9.84 11.33
C GLY A 195 -4.69 9.36 12.37
N GLU A 196 -4.98 8.24 13.03
CA GLU A 196 -4.07 7.62 14.00
C GLU A 196 -2.75 7.19 13.34
N THR A 197 -2.81 6.59 12.15
CA THR A 197 -1.63 6.24 11.34
C THR A 197 -0.80 7.49 11.01
N MET A 198 -1.42 8.55 10.51
CA MET A 198 -0.72 9.78 10.14
C MET A 198 -0.08 10.45 11.36
N ALA A 199 -0.80 10.50 12.49
CA ALA A 199 -0.28 11.03 13.74
C ALA A 199 0.91 10.20 14.29
N ALA A 200 0.81 8.87 14.23
CA ALA A 200 1.88 7.98 14.67
C ALA A 200 3.14 8.14 13.83
N LEU A 201 3.01 8.19 12.50
CA LEU A 201 4.15 8.22 11.57
C LEU A 201 4.78 9.61 11.42
N PHE A 202 3.97 10.67 11.37
CA PHE A 202 4.43 12.04 11.04
C PHE A 202 4.40 13.01 12.20
N GLY A 203 3.99 12.55 13.39
CA GLY A 203 3.79 13.38 14.57
C GLY A 203 2.36 13.87 14.71
N VAL A 204 2.00 14.23 15.92
CA VAL A 204 0.65 14.71 16.24
C VAL A 204 0.53 16.17 15.81
N GLU A 205 -0.26 16.42 14.79
CA GLU A 205 -0.78 17.76 14.53
C GLU A 205 -2.03 17.96 15.39
N ALA A 206 -2.11 19.10 16.07
CA ALA A 206 -3.25 19.46 16.91
C ALA A 206 -4.47 19.84 16.03
N SER A 207 -5.00 18.86 15.32
CA SER A 207 -6.13 19.01 14.41
C SER A 207 -7.25 18.07 14.82
N THR A 208 -8.48 18.59 14.85
CA THR A 208 -9.66 17.73 14.98
C THR A 208 -9.98 17.09 13.64
N HIS A 209 -10.69 15.97 13.68
CA HIS A 209 -11.18 15.30 12.48
C HIS A 209 -12.00 16.27 11.58
N GLU A 210 -12.80 17.13 12.17
CA GLU A 210 -13.59 18.14 11.44
C GLU A 210 -12.68 19.17 10.75
N ALA A 211 -11.59 19.61 11.40
CA ALA A 211 -10.63 20.53 10.80
C ALA A 211 -9.85 19.86 9.66
N ALA A 212 -9.50 18.57 9.79
CA ALA A 212 -8.86 17.80 8.74
C ALA A 212 -9.80 17.63 7.53
N ALA A 213 -11.07 17.32 7.75
CA ALA A 213 -12.06 17.21 6.68
C ALA A 213 -12.27 18.53 5.93
N ALA A 214 -12.25 19.67 6.65
CA ALA A 214 -12.40 21.00 6.08
C ALA A 214 -11.16 21.45 5.27
N ALA A 215 -9.98 20.88 5.54
CA ALA A 215 -8.72 21.22 4.87
C ALA A 215 -8.44 20.38 3.62
N SER A 216 -9.26 19.38 3.31
CA SER A 216 -9.05 18.44 2.19
C SER A 216 -9.35 19.11 0.85
N ASP A 217 -8.36 19.78 0.28
CA ASP A 217 -8.43 20.50 -1.00
C ASP A 217 -7.45 19.98 -2.07
N GLY A 218 -6.75 18.88 -1.77
CA GLY A 218 -5.80 18.24 -2.67
C GLY A 218 -6.47 17.51 -3.83
N THR A 219 -5.67 16.94 -4.70
CA THR A 219 -6.11 16.26 -5.92
C THR A 219 -5.77 14.78 -5.87
N LEU A 220 -6.79 13.91 -6.00
CA LEU A 220 -6.62 12.49 -6.26
C LEU A 220 -6.56 12.25 -7.78
N ALA A 221 -5.46 11.69 -8.26
CA ALA A 221 -5.22 11.41 -9.67
C ALA A 221 -4.70 9.99 -9.88
N ARG A 222 -4.85 9.45 -11.10
CA ARG A 222 -4.23 8.19 -11.53
C ARG A 222 -2.81 8.45 -12.06
N PHE A 223 -1.94 7.47 -11.92
CA PHE A 223 -0.63 7.48 -12.57
C PHE A 223 -0.32 6.12 -13.22
N ASP A 224 0.55 6.13 -14.25
CA ASP A 224 1.02 4.91 -14.93
C ASP A 224 2.09 4.21 -14.07
N GLN A 225 1.80 2.99 -13.62
CA GLN A 225 2.73 2.15 -12.85
C GLN A 225 3.73 1.41 -13.74
N ARG A 226 3.39 1.17 -15.02
CA ARG A 226 4.20 0.37 -15.95
C ARG A 226 5.60 0.97 -16.16
N GLU A 227 5.71 2.30 -16.16
CA GLU A 227 6.99 2.98 -16.27
C GLU A 227 7.93 2.75 -15.07
N LEU A 228 7.36 2.37 -13.93
CA LEU A 228 8.08 2.17 -12.67
C LEU A 228 8.30 0.69 -12.35
N ALA A 229 7.48 -0.18 -12.94
CA ALA A 229 7.56 -1.61 -12.72
C ALA A 229 8.87 -2.17 -13.32
N PRO A 230 9.72 -2.82 -12.52
CA PRO A 230 10.91 -3.47 -13.07
C PRO A 230 10.51 -4.72 -13.87
N ASP A 231 11.35 -5.08 -14.84
CA ASP A 231 11.16 -6.30 -15.62
C ASP A 231 10.97 -7.51 -14.69
N GLY A 232 9.94 -8.29 -14.96
CA GLY A 232 9.60 -9.50 -14.21
C GLY A 232 8.88 -9.26 -12.87
N ALA A 233 8.56 -8.03 -12.50
CA ALA A 233 7.73 -7.78 -11.31
C ALA A 233 6.31 -8.34 -11.52
N ALA A 234 5.93 -9.30 -10.68
CA ALA A 234 4.64 -9.96 -10.77
C ALA A 234 3.56 -9.21 -9.97
N GLY A 235 2.31 -9.33 -10.43
CA GLY A 235 1.11 -8.91 -9.68
C GLY A 235 0.86 -7.40 -9.62
N LEU A 236 1.64 -6.55 -10.29
CA LEU A 236 1.39 -5.11 -10.35
C LEU A 236 0.33 -4.80 -11.41
N ALA A 237 -0.59 -3.89 -11.09
CA ALA A 237 -1.55 -3.33 -12.04
C ALA A 237 -0.90 -2.25 -12.92
N ASP A 238 -1.56 -1.87 -14.01
CA ASP A 238 -1.05 -0.85 -14.93
C ASP A 238 -1.11 0.56 -14.33
N THR A 239 -2.07 0.83 -13.45
CA THR A 239 -2.33 2.14 -12.86
C THR A 239 -2.35 2.09 -11.35
N GLY A 240 -1.93 3.18 -10.71
CA GLY A 240 -2.08 3.46 -9.29
C GLY A 240 -2.70 4.84 -9.08
N PHE A 241 -2.83 5.25 -7.83
CA PHE A 241 -3.39 6.56 -7.47
C PHE A 241 -2.42 7.35 -6.62
N VAL A 242 -2.48 8.67 -6.76
CA VAL A 242 -1.74 9.62 -5.93
C VAL A 242 -2.65 10.74 -5.48
N TYR A 243 -2.66 11.03 -4.19
CA TYR A 243 -3.29 12.21 -3.64
C TYR A 243 -2.21 13.24 -3.32
N THR A 244 -2.34 14.42 -3.92
CA THR A 244 -1.39 15.52 -3.74
C THR A 244 -2.09 16.68 -3.05
N PRO A 245 -1.71 17.02 -1.80
CA PRO A 245 -2.19 18.21 -1.12
C PRO A 245 -1.87 19.49 -1.88
N THR A 246 -2.77 20.46 -1.88
CA THR A 246 -2.53 21.79 -2.45
C THR A 246 -1.31 22.45 -1.81
N ALA A 247 -1.10 22.25 -0.51
CA ALA A 247 0.05 22.78 0.24
C ALA A 247 1.40 22.20 -0.25
N CYS A 248 1.40 21.09 -1.01
CA CYS A 248 2.61 20.50 -1.59
C CYS A 248 3.01 21.10 -2.95
N ALA A 249 2.22 22.00 -3.51
CA ALA A 249 2.57 22.72 -4.73
C ALA A 249 3.72 23.69 -4.47
N GLY A 250 4.95 23.27 -4.79
CA GLY A 250 6.17 24.08 -4.61
C GLY A 250 6.75 24.12 -3.20
N ALA A 251 6.24 23.29 -2.29
CA ALA A 251 6.78 23.14 -0.93
C ALA A 251 7.26 21.70 -0.68
N ALA A 252 8.20 21.52 0.27
CA ALA A 252 8.65 20.20 0.66
C ALA A 252 7.54 19.46 1.40
N CYS A 253 7.25 18.23 0.98
CA CYS A 253 6.24 17.34 1.57
C CYS A 253 6.79 15.96 1.85
N GLY A 254 6.25 15.31 2.88
CA GLY A 254 6.47 13.90 3.12
C GLY A 254 5.75 13.01 2.11
N VAL A 255 5.97 11.72 2.18
CA VAL A 255 5.30 10.70 1.37
C VAL A 255 4.81 9.56 2.25
N LEU A 256 3.57 9.14 2.05
CA LEU A 256 3.01 7.90 2.58
C LEU A 256 2.64 6.99 1.42
N VAL A 257 3.24 5.80 1.34
CA VAL A 257 2.81 4.76 0.40
C VAL A 257 1.84 3.83 1.12
N VAL A 258 0.61 3.71 0.61
CA VAL A 258 -0.46 2.94 1.24
C VAL A 258 -0.80 1.72 0.41
N PHE A 259 -0.60 0.55 0.98
CA PHE A 259 -0.84 -0.75 0.36
C PHE A 259 -2.20 -1.31 0.78
N HIS A 260 -3.06 -1.57 -0.19
CA HIS A 260 -4.37 -2.19 0.04
C HIS A 260 -4.26 -3.67 0.47
N GLY A 261 -5.34 -4.25 1.01
CA GLY A 261 -5.43 -5.69 1.28
C GLY A 261 -5.73 -6.53 0.04
N CYS A 262 -5.74 -7.87 0.20
CA CYS A 262 -6.23 -8.75 -0.86
C CYS A 262 -7.69 -8.43 -1.20
N GLN A 263 -8.06 -8.50 -2.48
CA GLN A 263 -9.41 -8.16 -2.99
C GLN A 263 -9.86 -6.72 -2.68
N GLN A 264 -8.91 -5.81 -2.47
CA GLN A 264 -9.15 -4.40 -2.17
C GLN A 264 -8.50 -3.48 -3.21
N ASN A 265 -7.98 -4.06 -4.28
CA ASN A 265 -7.43 -3.36 -5.44
C ASN A 265 -8.54 -2.72 -6.30
N GLU A 266 -8.16 -1.80 -7.18
CA GLU A 266 -9.10 -1.08 -8.06
C GLU A 266 -9.99 -2.02 -8.88
N GLU A 267 -9.44 -3.11 -9.43
CA GLU A 267 -10.20 -4.08 -10.21
C GLU A 267 -11.38 -4.67 -9.44
N THR A 268 -11.23 -4.85 -8.11
CA THR A 268 -12.23 -5.51 -7.26
C THR A 268 -13.22 -4.52 -6.61
N VAL A 269 -12.73 -3.39 -6.11
CA VAL A 269 -13.54 -2.45 -5.31
C VAL A 269 -13.62 -1.04 -5.89
N GLY A 270 -13.11 -0.84 -7.12
CA GLY A 270 -13.03 0.51 -7.69
C GLY A 270 -12.14 1.42 -6.84
N GLU A 271 -12.57 2.65 -6.67
CA GLU A 271 -11.83 3.67 -5.92
C GLU A 271 -12.18 3.72 -4.41
N ALA A 272 -12.95 2.75 -3.89
CA ALA A 272 -13.45 2.80 -2.50
C ALA A 272 -12.30 2.96 -1.49
N PHE A 273 -11.25 2.12 -1.58
CA PHE A 273 -10.14 2.20 -0.65
C PHE A 273 -9.41 3.55 -0.72
N VAL A 274 -9.07 4.03 -1.91
CA VAL A 274 -8.31 5.27 -2.09
C VAL A 274 -9.10 6.53 -1.72
N ARG A 275 -10.44 6.47 -1.73
CA ARG A 275 -11.30 7.62 -1.39
C ARG A 275 -11.78 7.60 0.04
N GLU A 276 -12.06 6.40 0.59
CA GLU A 276 -12.83 6.27 1.83
C GLU A 276 -11.99 5.76 3.02
N ALA A 277 -10.74 5.28 2.80
CA ALA A 277 -9.86 4.86 3.89
C ALA A 277 -9.47 6.01 4.86
N GLY A 278 -9.69 7.27 4.47
CA GLY A 278 -9.51 8.44 5.33
C GLY A 278 -8.18 9.18 5.17
N PHE A 279 -7.19 8.63 4.50
CA PHE A 279 -5.85 9.23 4.40
C PHE A 279 -5.83 10.61 3.72
N ASN A 280 -6.66 10.81 2.67
CA ASN A 280 -6.63 12.04 1.89
C ASN A 280 -6.90 13.28 2.74
N ARG A 281 -7.84 13.21 3.70
CA ARG A 281 -8.15 14.33 4.60
C ARG A 281 -6.98 14.69 5.52
N TRP A 282 -6.22 13.69 5.96
CA TRP A 282 -5.06 13.90 6.84
C TRP A 282 -3.81 14.27 6.07
N ALA A 283 -3.74 13.93 4.79
CA ALA A 283 -2.65 14.28 3.89
C ALA A 283 -2.42 15.81 3.84
N ASP A 284 -3.49 16.60 3.76
CA ASP A 284 -3.41 18.05 3.75
C ASP A 284 -2.90 18.60 5.09
N VAL A 285 -3.38 18.07 6.22
CA VAL A 285 -2.95 18.48 7.57
C VAL A 285 -1.46 18.22 7.79
N HIS A 286 -1.00 17.02 7.42
CA HIS A 286 0.39 16.59 7.63
C HIS A 286 1.33 17.01 6.52
N ARG A 287 0.84 17.61 5.41
CA ARG A 287 1.62 17.94 4.22
C ARG A 287 2.37 16.71 3.69
N VAL A 288 1.61 15.67 3.41
CA VAL A 288 2.09 14.35 2.96
C VAL A 288 1.38 13.98 1.67
N VAL A 289 2.14 13.70 0.62
CA VAL A 289 1.61 13.08 -0.61
C VAL A 289 1.32 11.61 -0.31
N VAL A 290 0.10 11.16 -0.61
CA VAL A 290 -0.29 9.76 -0.39
C VAL A 290 -0.32 9.03 -1.73
N VAL A 291 0.47 7.96 -1.84
CA VAL A 291 0.54 7.12 -3.04
C VAL A 291 -0.11 5.78 -2.74
N TYR A 292 -1.03 5.36 -3.60
CA TYR A 292 -1.76 4.11 -3.51
C TYR A 292 -1.41 3.22 -4.70
N PRO A 293 -0.29 2.51 -4.66
CA PRO A 293 0.03 1.55 -5.72
C PRO A 293 -0.99 0.41 -5.72
N GLN A 294 -1.17 -0.21 -6.89
CA GLN A 294 -2.19 -1.21 -7.11
C GLN A 294 -1.59 -2.52 -7.60
N THR A 295 -2.19 -3.62 -7.16
CA THR A 295 -1.94 -4.96 -7.69
C THR A 295 -3.12 -5.43 -8.53
N GLN A 296 -2.90 -6.50 -9.28
CA GLN A 296 -3.94 -7.16 -10.08
C GLN A 296 -3.98 -8.66 -9.79
N SER A 297 -5.12 -9.27 -10.08
CA SER A 297 -5.27 -10.72 -9.98
C SER A 297 -4.48 -11.43 -11.06
N SER A 298 -3.95 -12.61 -10.74
CA SER A 298 -3.27 -13.47 -11.71
C SER A 298 -3.42 -14.95 -11.37
N TYR A 299 -3.28 -15.80 -12.40
CA TYR A 299 -3.24 -17.24 -12.24
C TYR A 299 -1.84 -17.82 -12.48
N MET A 300 -0.94 -17.03 -13.06
CA MET A 300 0.48 -17.35 -13.22
C MET A 300 1.32 -16.07 -13.11
N PRO A 301 2.02 -15.87 -11.98
CA PRO A 301 1.99 -16.67 -10.75
C PRO A 301 0.62 -16.65 -10.07
N LEU A 302 0.35 -17.64 -9.20
CA LEU A 302 -0.96 -17.77 -8.55
C LEU A 302 -1.21 -16.67 -7.50
N ASN A 303 -2.00 -15.68 -7.86
CA ASN A 303 -2.46 -14.58 -7.01
C ASN A 303 -3.90 -14.17 -7.37
N PRO A 304 -4.91 -15.06 -7.21
CA PRO A 304 -6.27 -14.79 -7.68
C PRO A 304 -7.01 -13.69 -6.88
N LYS A 305 -6.43 -13.27 -5.77
CA LYS A 305 -7.02 -12.26 -4.88
C LYS A 305 -6.32 -10.90 -4.96
N ALA A 306 -5.45 -10.70 -5.95
CA ALA A 306 -4.69 -9.45 -6.09
C ALA A 306 -4.01 -9.02 -4.77
N CYS A 307 -3.40 -9.94 -4.06
CA CYS A 307 -2.62 -9.64 -2.85
C CYS A 307 -1.25 -9.05 -3.23
N TRP A 308 -0.66 -8.26 -2.34
CA TRP A 308 0.78 -7.98 -2.40
C TRP A 308 1.57 -9.26 -2.17
N ASP A 309 2.81 -9.31 -2.69
CA ASP A 309 3.65 -10.50 -2.52
C ASP A 309 4.22 -10.57 -1.10
N TRP A 310 3.59 -11.36 -0.26
CA TRP A 310 3.98 -11.58 1.11
C TRP A 310 4.39 -13.03 1.41
N TRP A 311 4.34 -13.90 0.36
CA TRP A 311 4.75 -15.30 0.47
C TRP A 311 5.71 -15.78 -0.63
N GLY A 312 6.14 -14.90 -1.55
CA GLY A 312 7.14 -15.22 -2.57
C GLY A 312 6.56 -15.74 -3.88
N TYR A 313 5.34 -15.35 -4.26
CA TYR A 313 4.79 -15.74 -5.56
C TYR A 313 5.52 -15.09 -6.74
N GLY A 314 6.14 -13.94 -6.53
CA GLY A 314 6.93 -13.22 -7.51
C GLY A 314 8.40 -13.61 -7.56
N GLY A 315 8.88 -14.40 -6.57
CA GLY A 315 10.27 -14.81 -6.49
C GLY A 315 10.77 -15.05 -5.06
N ALA A 316 11.88 -15.74 -4.92
CA ALA A 316 12.46 -16.05 -3.62
C ALA A 316 13.02 -14.82 -2.87
N ASP A 317 13.22 -13.72 -3.59
CA ASP A 317 13.75 -12.45 -3.08
C ASP A 317 12.64 -11.41 -2.81
N TYR A 318 11.39 -11.84 -2.77
CA TYR A 318 10.19 -10.99 -2.68
C TYR A 318 10.24 -9.93 -1.57
N ASP A 319 10.89 -10.22 -0.46
CA ASP A 319 11.03 -9.38 0.73
C ASP A 319 12.46 -8.76 0.88
N LEU A 320 13.27 -8.79 -0.19
CA LEU A 320 14.60 -8.22 -0.28
C LEU A 320 14.63 -6.98 -1.20
N LYS A 321 15.72 -6.21 -1.18
CA LYS A 321 15.91 -5.04 -2.09
C LYS A 321 15.81 -5.40 -3.57
N THR A 322 16.11 -6.64 -3.94
CA THR A 322 16.04 -7.13 -5.32
C THR A 322 14.66 -7.61 -5.72
N GLY A 323 13.75 -7.80 -4.78
CA GLY A 323 12.38 -8.24 -5.04
C GLY A 323 11.62 -7.29 -5.94
N GLY A 324 10.83 -7.85 -6.87
CA GLY A 324 10.18 -7.06 -7.92
C GLY A 324 9.30 -5.94 -7.37
N GLN A 325 8.47 -6.21 -6.36
CA GLN A 325 7.59 -5.19 -5.77
C GLN A 325 8.33 -4.22 -4.85
N ILE A 326 9.42 -4.65 -4.18
CA ILE A 326 10.29 -3.73 -3.40
C ILE A 326 11.01 -2.75 -4.35
N ARG A 327 11.56 -3.24 -5.46
CA ARG A 327 12.18 -2.40 -6.51
C ARG A 327 11.19 -1.43 -7.14
N PHE A 328 9.96 -1.85 -7.33
CA PHE A 328 8.89 -0.98 -7.81
C PHE A 328 8.65 0.20 -6.83
N VAL A 329 8.55 -0.08 -5.53
CA VAL A 329 8.41 0.99 -4.51
C VAL A 329 9.63 1.90 -4.49
N ALA A 330 10.84 1.35 -4.57
CA ALA A 330 12.07 2.16 -4.67
C ALA A 330 12.04 3.09 -5.90
N ALA A 331 11.58 2.58 -7.06
CA ALA A 331 11.43 3.37 -8.28
C ALA A 331 10.36 4.48 -8.16
N MET A 332 9.26 4.23 -7.44
CA MET A 332 8.28 5.28 -7.12
C MET A 332 8.90 6.40 -6.28
N LEU A 333 9.66 6.04 -5.25
CA LEU A 333 10.35 7.03 -4.40
C LEU A 333 11.40 7.82 -5.19
N ASP A 334 12.14 7.18 -6.11
CA ASP A 334 13.07 7.87 -7.02
C ASP A 334 12.36 8.85 -7.94
N ARG A 335 11.22 8.44 -8.51
CA ARG A 335 10.40 9.30 -9.36
C ARG A 335 9.86 10.51 -8.59
N LEU A 336 9.33 10.30 -7.39
CA LEU A 336 8.84 11.38 -6.52
C LEU A 336 9.97 12.36 -6.15
N ALA A 337 11.18 11.86 -5.91
CA ALA A 337 12.36 12.70 -5.63
C ALA A 337 12.95 13.39 -6.85
N GLY A 338 12.46 13.10 -8.06
CA GLY A 338 12.99 13.67 -9.31
C GLY A 338 14.39 13.17 -9.68
N THR A 339 14.77 11.97 -9.20
CA THR A 339 16.09 11.35 -9.47
C THR A 339 16.03 10.28 -10.56
N ARG A 340 14.84 10.04 -11.14
CA ARG A 340 14.60 9.07 -12.22
C ARG A 340 13.82 9.69 -13.38
#